data_b1baafa1a211abb313bac66623e37f2c
#
_entry.id   b1baafa1a211abb313bac66623e37f2c
#
_cell.length_a   1.000
_cell.length_b   1.000
_cell.length_c   1.000
_cell.angle_alpha   90.00
_cell.angle_beta   90.00
_cell.angle_gamma   90.00
#
_symmetry.space_group_name_H-M   'P 1'
#
loop_
_entity.id
_entity.type
_entity.pdbx_description
1 polymer ?
#
loop_
_entity_poly.entity_id
_entity_poly.type
_entity_poly.pdbx_seq_one_letter_code
_entity_poly.pdbx_strand_id
1 'polypeptide(L)'
;MKHFLFVVCVAVLLLTACQGQKNAGVEEEITADSIQKADTTASTLEEEVASEQAALPKAADELFDDFIFNFAANRKLQYARIKFPLKIQRGDEISYAKNGQWQMEYFFMKQDSYTLLFDSEKDMEHAKEATDINHAVVEKIYLKAKTVKQYVFDRINGLWMLQEVIHEPMSESHNASFLEFYEHFASDPDFQQKHLMESVKFVGPDPDDDFSQMEGVITPDTWEAFAPELPSGMIFNIVYGDSQKDTGRKIFVLRGIANGLELELTFKHEGGKWKLEKMTT
;
A
#
# COMPACT_ATOMS: atom_id res chain seq x y z
N MET A 1 -21.87 50.00 4.66
CA MET A 1 -22.64 50.38 3.46
C MET A 1 -22.07 49.59 2.30
N LYS A 2 -22.68 48.65 1.71
CA LYS A 2 -23.98 48.38 1.13
C LYS A 2 -24.21 46.87 1.09
N HIS A 3 -25.40 46.47 1.50
CA HIS A 3 -26.01 45.17 1.29
C HIS A 3 -26.26 44.94 -0.22
N PHE A 4 -26.19 43.69 -0.66
CA PHE A 4 -27.04 43.20 -1.74
C PHE A 4 -27.49 41.76 -1.48
N LEU A 5 -28.75 41.67 -1.27
CA LEU A 5 -29.59 40.49 -1.07
C LEU A 5 -30.24 40.18 -2.43
N PHE A 6 -30.30 38.91 -2.89
CA PHE A 6 -31.28 38.41 -3.87
C PHE A 6 -31.28 36.89 -3.77
N VAL A 7 -32.30 36.36 -3.20
CA VAL A 7 -33.66 35.96 -3.61
C VAL A 7 -33.72 34.60 -4.35
N VAL A 8 -34.38 33.73 -3.62
CA VAL A 8 -34.96 32.41 -3.89
C VAL A 8 -35.73 32.33 -5.23
N CYS A 9 -35.59 31.18 -5.92
CA CYS A 9 -36.65 30.66 -6.78
C CYS A 9 -36.82 29.16 -6.60
N VAL A 10 -37.94 28.82 -5.97
CA VAL A 10 -38.58 27.52 -5.91
C VAL A 10 -39.37 27.32 -7.21
N ALA A 11 -39.22 26.17 -7.84
CA ALA A 11 -40.17 25.70 -8.84
C ALA A 11 -40.49 24.20 -8.61
N VAL A 12 -41.66 24.00 -8.08
CA VAL A 12 -42.40 22.71 -8.01
C VAL A 12 -43.11 22.53 -9.35
N LEU A 13 -43.03 21.37 -9.95
CA LEU A 13 -44.00 20.91 -10.91
C LEU A 13 -44.24 19.40 -10.82
N LEU A 14 -45.50 19.13 -10.71
CA LEU A 14 -46.29 17.94 -10.43
C LEU A 14 -46.44 17.00 -11.65
N LEU A 15 -46.50 15.70 -11.31
CA LEU A 15 -47.43 14.65 -11.80
C LEU A 15 -47.76 14.52 -13.31
N THR A 16 -47.58 13.29 -13.83
CA THR A 16 -48.67 12.60 -14.52
C THR A 16 -48.50 11.07 -14.43
N ALA A 17 -49.53 10.45 -13.91
CA ALA A 17 -49.80 9.01 -13.97
C ALA A 17 -50.39 8.66 -15.34
N CYS A 18 -50.11 7.46 -15.84
CA CYS A 18 -50.96 6.80 -16.81
C CYS A 18 -51.17 5.32 -16.47
N GLN A 19 -52.41 4.98 -16.44
CA GLN A 19 -53.08 3.77 -16.00
C GLN A 19 -53.49 2.93 -17.23
N GLY A 20 -53.48 1.60 -17.03
CA GLY A 20 -54.41 0.73 -17.80
C GLY A 20 -53.71 -0.30 -18.69
N GLN A 21 -53.85 -1.60 -18.44
CA GLN A 21 -55.02 -2.34 -18.92
C GLN A 21 -54.99 -3.78 -18.40
N LYS A 22 -56.15 -4.21 -17.87
CA LYS A 22 -56.46 -5.59 -17.48
C LYS A 22 -56.67 -6.46 -18.72
N ASN A 23 -56.33 -7.75 -18.65
CA ASN A 23 -57.22 -8.80 -19.14
C ASN A 23 -57.10 -10.08 -18.32
N ALA A 24 -58.25 -10.64 -18.06
CA ALA A 24 -58.71 -11.80 -17.35
C ALA A 24 -58.16 -13.12 -17.93
N GLY A 25 -57.84 -14.10 -17.13
CA GLY A 25 -58.73 -15.04 -16.45
C GLY A 25 -58.48 -16.44 -17.02
N VAL A 26 -58.07 -17.38 -16.19
CA VAL A 26 -58.65 -18.75 -16.15
C VAL A 26 -58.27 -19.32 -14.77
N GLU A 27 -59.30 -19.68 -13.99
CA GLU A 27 -59.24 -20.53 -12.82
C GLU A 27 -59.03 -21.98 -13.24
N GLU A 28 -58.13 -22.68 -12.60
CA GLU A 28 -58.25 -24.13 -12.37
C GLU A 28 -57.78 -24.48 -10.98
N GLU A 29 -58.73 -24.94 -10.21
CA GLU A 29 -58.65 -25.63 -8.93
C GLU A 29 -57.86 -26.94 -9.10
N ILE A 30 -56.94 -27.29 -8.20
CA ILE A 30 -56.68 -28.66 -7.76
C ILE A 30 -55.92 -28.68 -6.43
N THR A 31 -56.64 -29.13 -5.41
CA THR A 31 -56.32 -30.00 -4.24
C THR A 31 -54.98 -29.88 -3.53
N ALA A 32 -55.13 -29.68 -2.24
CA ALA A 32 -54.15 -29.95 -1.16
C ALA A 32 -53.72 -31.41 -1.14
N ASP A 33 -52.43 -31.67 -1.07
CA ASP A 33 -51.83 -32.59 -0.09
C ASP A 33 -50.29 -32.51 -0.10
N SER A 34 -49.70 -32.76 1.07
CA SER A 34 -48.29 -33.02 1.32
C SER A 34 -47.43 -31.84 1.81
N ILE A 35 -47.57 -31.59 3.09
CA ILE A 35 -46.51 -31.05 3.97
C ILE A 35 -45.39 -32.09 4.11
N GLN A 36 -44.20 -31.82 3.57
CA GLN A 36 -42.98 -32.39 4.13
C GLN A 36 -41.74 -31.55 3.78
N LYS A 37 -41.13 -30.97 4.80
CA LYS A 37 -39.70 -30.65 5.00
C LYS A 37 -38.96 -29.97 3.86
N ALA A 38 -38.82 -28.65 3.95
CA ALA A 38 -37.72 -27.90 3.36
C ALA A 38 -37.05 -27.06 4.47
N ASP A 39 -36.21 -27.69 5.23
CA ASP A 39 -35.30 -26.96 6.13
C ASP A 39 -33.97 -27.71 6.10
N THR A 40 -33.08 -27.32 5.19
CA THR A 40 -31.62 -27.62 5.18
C THR A 40 -30.89 -27.13 3.90
N THR A 41 -31.45 -26.20 3.11
CA THR A 41 -30.77 -25.74 1.87
C THR A 41 -30.36 -24.27 1.87
N ALA A 42 -30.68 -23.51 2.90
CA ALA A 42 -30.30 -22.09 2.98
C ALA A 42 -28.88 -21.88 3.52
N SER A 43 -28.38 -22.82 4.37
CA SER A 43 -27.04 -22.69 4.98
C SER A 43 -25.87 -23.04 4.04
N THR A 44 -26.10 -23.92 3.08
CA THR A 44 -25.03 -24.34 2.14
C THR A 44 -24.82 -23.36 0.98
N LEU A 45 -25.85 -22.61 0.58
CA LEU A 45 -25.73 -21.62 -0.49
C LEU A 45 -25.05 -20.32 -0.04
N GLU A 46 -25.19 -19.95 1.25
CA GLU A 46 -24.47 -18.78 1.80
C GLU A 46 -22.98 -19.07 2.05
N GLU A 47 -22.60 -20.31 2.37
CA GLU A 47 -21.20 -20.72 2.49
C GLU A 47 -20.51 -20.89 1.12
N GLU A 48 -21.18 -21.40 0.10
CA GLU A 48 -20.64 -21.52 -1.26
C GLU A 48 -20.47 -20.15 -1.94
N VAL A 49 -21.45 -19.25 -1.81
CA VAL A 49 -21.34 -17.88 -2.36
C VAL A 49 -20.30 -17.05 -1.62
N ALA A 50 -20.05 -17.31 -0.33
CA ALA A 50 -18.98 -16.66 0.43
C ALA A 50 -17.58 -17.16 0.06
N SER A 51 -17.45 -18.40 -0.41
CA SER A 51 -16.16 -18.98 -0.82
C SER A 51 -15.73 -18.56 -2.23
N GLU A 52 -16.67 -18.39 -3.17
CA GLU A 52 -16.36 -17.96 -4.54
C GLU A 52 -15.99 -16.47 -4.67
N GLN A 53 -16.45 -15.61 -3.77
CA GLN A 53 -16.16 -14.17 -3.83
C GLN A 53 -14.86 -13.73 -3.12
N ALA A 54 -14.16 -14.63 -2.44
CA ALA A 54 -12.92 -14.32 -1.72
C ALA A 54 -11.66 -14.85 -2.42
N ALA A 55 -11.79 -15.67 -3.45
CA ALA A 55 -10.64 -16.19 -4.18
C ALA A 55 -10.18 -15.17 -5.23
N LEU A 56 -9.01 -14.58 -5.00
CA LEU A 56 -8.29 -13.89 -6.08
C LEU A 56 -7.96 -14.91 -7.18
N PRO A 57 -7.89 -14.48 -8.47
CA PRO A 57 -7.27 -15.29 -9.50
C PRO A 57 -5.91 -15.78 -9.03
N LYS A 58 -5.51 -17.01 -9.36
CA LYS A 58 -4.20 -17.57 -8.96
C LYS A 58 -3.04 -16.65 -9.33
N ALA A 59 -3.14 -15.94 -10.45
CA ALA A 59 -2.16 -14.95 -10.89
C ALA A 59 -1.97 -13.78 -9.88
N ALA A 60 -2.97 -13.44 -9.09
CA ALA A 60 -2.87 -12.35 -8.10
C ALA A 60 -2.05 -12.72 -6.86
N ASP A 61 -1.70 -13.99 -6.66
CA ASP A 61 -0.77 -14.43 -5.61
C ASP A 61 0.64 -14.71 -6.16
N GLU A 62 0.90 -14.52 -7.47
CA GLU A 62 2.22 -14.78 -8.07
C GLU A 62 3.23 -13.73 -7.63
N LEU A 63 2.86 -12.44 -7.70
CA LEU A 63 3.68 -11.34 -7.23
C LEU A 63 3.14 -10.83 -5.89
N PHE A 64 4.05 -10.54 -4.96
CA PHE A 64 3.64 -9.97 -3.66
C PHE A 64 3.01 -8.59 -3.82
N ASP A 65 3.49 -7.78 -4.75
CA ASP A 65 2.94 -6.45 -5.01
C ASP A 65 1.46 -6.51 -5.42
N ASP A 66 1.11 -7.40 -6.34
CA ASP A 66 -0.29 -7.58 -6.73
C ASP A 66 -1.17 -8.04 -5.56
N PHE A 67 -0.65 -8.96 -4.76
CA PHE A 67 -1.34 -9.43 -3.58
C PHE A 67 -1.56 -8.33 -2.54
N ILE A 68 -0.52 -7.56 -2.18
CA ILE A 68 -0.62 -6.59 -1.08
C ILE A 68 -1.56 -5.44 -1.40
N PHE A 69 -1.63 -4.97 -2.66
CA PHE A 69 -2.61 -3.97 -3.08
C PHE A 69 -4.05 -4.48 -2.92
N ASN A 70 -4.32 -5.71 -3.38
CA ASN A 70 -5.63 -6.34 -3.22
C ASN A 70 -5.96 -6.58 -1.74
N PHE A 71 -5.01 -7.05 -0.94
CA PHE A 71 -5.16 -7.28 0.50
C PHE A 71 -5.49 -5.98 1.24
N ALA A 72 -4.79 -4.89 0.92
CA ALA A 72 -5.02 -3.57 1.52
C ALA A 72 -6.39 -2.97 1.16
N ALA A 73 -6.90 -3.25 -0.05
CA ALA A 73 -8.15 -2.70 -0.55
C ALA A 73 -9.39 -3.52 -0.13
N ASN A 74 -9.25 -4.81 0.19
CA ASN A 74 -10.37 -5.73 0.35
C ASN A 74 -10.46 -6.32 1.76
N ARG A 75 -11.48 -5.90 2.52
CA ARG A 75 -11.73 -6.38 3.89
C ARG A 75 -11.93 -7.90 3.97
N LYS A 76 -12.71 -8.48 3.06
CA LYS A 76 -12.97 -9.93 3.06
C LYS A 76 -11.68 -10.71 2.82
N LEU A 77 -10.85 -10.22 1.89
CA LEU A 77 -9.56 -10.82 1.59
C LEU A 77 -8.62 -10.76 2.80
N GLN A 78 -8.59 -9.64 3.55
CA GLN A 78 -7.78 -9.56 4.77
C GLN A 78 -8.16 -10.66 5.77
N TYR A 79 -9.46 -10.82 6.06
CA TYR A 79 -9.91 -11.86 6.98
C TYR A 79 -9.61 -13.29 6.48
N ALA A 80 -9.66 -13.52 5.18
CA ALA A 80 -9.37 -14.83 4.57
C ALA A 80 -7.87 -15.15 4.51
N ARG A 81 -7.01 -14.12 4.50
CA ARG A 81 -5.56 -14.25 4.34
C ARG A 81 -4.78 -13.90 5.61
N ILE A 82 -5.43 -13.93 6.76
CA ILE A 82 -4.80 -13.78 8.08
C ILE A 82 -4.88 -15.11 8.81
N LYS A 83 -3.75 -15.58 9.32
CA LYS A 83 -3.70 -16.75 10.20
C LYS A 83 -4.18 -16.37 11.59
N PHE A 84 -5.39 -16.82 11.92
CA PHE A 84 -5.92 -16.63 13.27
C PHE A 84 -5.71 -17.86 14.17
N PRO A 85 -5.42 -17.67 15.48
CA PRO A 85 -5.19 -16.40 16.14
C PRO A 85 -3.88 -15.73 15.64
N LEU A 86 -3.95 -14.44 15.29
CA LEU A 86 -2.82 -13.69 14.75
C LEU A 86 -1.85 -13.36 15.89
N LYS A 87 -0.60 -13.76 15.77
CA LYS A 87 0.47 -13.40 16.69
C LYS A 87 0.79 -11.91 16.59
N ILE A 88 0.88 -11.24 17.74
CA ILE A 88 1.28 -9.84 17.86
C ILE A 88 2.39 -9.75 18.88
N GLN A 89 3.56 -9.29 18.46
CA GLN A 89 4.73 -9.11 19.29
C GLN A 89 5.01 -7.62 19.54
N ARG A 90 5.30 -7.25 20.78
CA ARG A 90 5.73 -5.91 21.21
C ARG A 90 6.93 -6.05 22.15
N GLY A 91 8.14 -5.90 21.61
CA GLY A 91 9.35 -6.26 22.33
C GLY A 91 9.27 -7.75 22.76
N ASP A 92 9.41 -8.01 24.05
CA ASP A 92 9.34 -9.38 24.61
C ASP A 92 7.90 -9.87 24.85
N GLU A 93 6.90 -9.00 24.75
CA GLU A 93 5.49 -9.35 24.98
C GLU A 93 4.85 -9.97 23.72
N ILE A 94 4.30 -11.17 23.87
CA ILE A 94 3.56 -11.85 22.80
C ILE A 94 2.09 -11.97 23.20
N SER A 95 1.22 -11.53 22.32
CA SER A 95 -0.23 -11.65 22.44
C SER A 95 -0.84 -12.21 21.15
N TYR A 96 -2.12 -12.61 21.20
CA TYR A 96 -2.81 -13.23 20.08
C TYR A 96 -4.16 -12.57 19.85
N ALA A 97 -4.37 -12.04 18.64
CA ALA A 97 -5.66 -11.48 18.22
C ALA A 97 -6.53 -12.57 17.58
N LYS A 98 -7.78 -12.66 18.04
CA LYS A 98 -8.80 -13.50 17.40
C LYS A 98 -9.39 -12.80 16.17
N ASN A 99 -10.05 -13.55 15.30
CA ASN A 99 -10.67 -13.02 14.07
C ASN A 99 -11.50 -11.74 14.32
N GLY A 100 -12.43 -11.75 15.29
CA GLY A 100 -13.26 -10.59 15.60
C GLY A 100 -12.54 -9.37 16.19
N GLN A 101 -11.26 -9.48 16.53
CA GLN A 101 -10.43 -8.40 17.06
C GLN A 101 -9.62 -7.70 15.99
N TRP A 102 -9.52 -8.26 14.78
CA TRP A 102 -8.84 -7.62 13.67
C TRP A 102 -9.65 -6.43 13.15
N GLN A 103 -8.99 -5.30 12.99
CA GLN A 103 -9.52 -4.14 12.29
C GLN A 103 -8.83 -4.02 10.94
N MET A 104 -9.60 -3.70 9.90
CA MET A 104 -9.05 -3.55 8.56
C MET A 104 -7.88 -2.55 8.56
N GLU A 105 -6.73 -3.00 8.11
CA GLU A 105 -5.56 -2.16 7.89
C GLU A 105 -5.52 -1.73 6.42
N TYR A 106 -5.51 -0.43 6.20
CA TYR A 106 -5.53 0.12 4.83
C TYR A 106 -4.13 0.27 4.22
N PHE A 107 -3.08 0.03 5.02
CA PHE A 107 -1.71 0.24 4.60
C PHE A 107 -1.55 1.62 3.94
N PHE A 108 -0.94 1.66 2.76
CA PHE A 108 -0.73 2.88 1.98
C PHE A 108 -1.96 3.33 1.16
N MET A 109 -3.05 2.56 1.11
CA MET A 109 -4.23 2.86 0.25
C MET A 109 -4.99 4.16 0.58
N LYS A 110 -4.64 4.83 1.67
CA LYS A 110 -5.18 6.16 2.03
C LYS A 110 -4.18 7.30 1.80
N GLN A 111 -3.10 7.03 1.10
CA GLN A 111 -2.06 7.98 0.72
C GLN A 111 -2.03 8.14 -0.80
N ASP A 112 -1.47 9.24 -1.29
CA ASP A 112 -1.28 9.46 -2.73
C ASP A 112 -0.10 8.67 -3.29
N SER A 113 0.80 8.23 -2.40
CA SER A 113 2.02 7.51 -2.74
C SER A 113 2.45 6.56 -1.62
N TYR A 114 3.33 5.63 -1.94
CA TYR A 114 4.03 4.76 -0.99
C TYR A 114 5.53 4.74 -1.28
N THR A 115 6.30 4.25 -0.32
CA THR A 115 7.76 4.23 -0.41
C THR A 115 8.31 2.82 -0.33
N LEU A 116 9.48 2.59 -0.91
CA LEU A 116 10.24 1.36 -0.84
C LEU A 116 11.71 1.67 -0.55
N LEU A 117 12.40 0.74 0.12
CA LEU A 117 13.83 0.81 0.36
C LEU A 117 14.51 -0.46 -0.18
N PHE A 118 15.54 -0.27 -1.00
CA PHE A 118 16.35 -1.35 -1.53
C PHE A 118 17.83 -1.12 -1.22
N ASP A 119 18.57 -2.20 -1.05
CA ASP A 119 20.03 -2.16 -0.82
C ASP A 119 20.84 -2.11 -2.12
N SER A 120 20.22 -2.45 -3.25
CA SER A 120 20.82 -2.40 -4.58
C SER A 120 19.79 -2.30 -5.70
N GLU A 121 20.21 -1.85 -6.89
CA GLU A 121 19.38 -1.88 -8.11
C GLU A 121 18.95 -3.31 -8.46
N LYS A 122 19.83 -4.29 -8.25
CA LYS A 122 19.51 -5.70 -8.49
C LYS A 122 18.36 -6.20 -7.61
N ASP A 123 18.32 -5.80 -6.32
CA ASP A 123 17.24 -6.19 -5.41
C ASP A 123 15.93 -5.50 -5.82
N MET A 124 16.00 -4.26 -6.29
CA MET A 124 14.85 -3.51 -6.79
C MET A 124 14.28 -4.15 -8.08
N GLU A 125 15.14 -4.56 -9.01
CA GLU A 125 14.71 -5.25 -10.24
C GLU A 125 14.13 -6.62 -9.91
N HIS A 126 14.80 -7.37 -9.04
CA HIS A 126 14.31 -8.69 -8.60
C HIS A 126 12.91 -8.59 -7.97
N ALA A 127 12.67 -7.63 -7.11
CA ALA A 127 11.36 -7.45 -6.46
C ALA A 127 10.21 -7.24 -7.45
N LYS A 128 10.47 -6.59 -8.59
CA LYS A 128 9.45 -6.33 -9.63
C LYS A 128 8.95 -7.60 -10.34
N GLU A 129 9.75 -8.65 -10.42
CA GLU A 129 9.51 -9.81 -11.28
C GLU A 129 9.55 -11.16 -10.53
N ALA A 130 9.96 -11.15 -9.25
CA ALA A 130 10.22 -12.38 -8.52
C ALA A 130 8.94 -13.12 -8.15
N THR A 131 8.73 -14.27 -8.76
CA THR A 131 7.65 -15.22 -8.45
C THR A 131 8.05 -16.30 -7.45
N ASP A 132 9.34 -16.39 -7.11
CA ASP A 132 9.94 -17.37 -6.20
C ASP A 132 10.05 -16.90 -4.75
N ILE A 133 9.70 -15.62 -4.46
CA ILE A 133 9.63 -15.08 -3.12
C ILE A 133 8.48 -15.75 -2.35
N ASN A 134 8.79 -16.26 -1.16
CA ASN A 134 7.83 -16.91 -0.28
C ASN A 134 7.69 -16.24 1.09
N HIS A 135 8.48 -15.21 1.34
CA HIS A 135 8.46 -14.39 2.54
C HIS A 135 8.50 -12.91 2.16
N ALA A 136 7.67 -12.09 2.81
CA ALA A 136 7.70 -10.64 2.63
C ALA A 136 7.24 -9.94 3.92
N VAL A 137 7.84 -8.78 4.21
CA VAL A 137 7.46 -7.96 5.36
C VAL A 137 7.05 -6.58 4.89
N VAL A 138 5.84 -6.16 5.22
CA VAL A 138 5.40 -4.77 5.02
C VAL A 138 5.67 -3.99 6.29
N GLU A 139 6.51 -3.00 6.21
CA GLU A 139 6.88 -2.13 7.31
C GLU A 139 6.11 -0.81 7.23
N LYS A 140 5.54 -0.40 8.35
CA LYS A 140 4.94 0.92 8.56
C LYS A 140 5.84 1.66 9.56
N ILE A 141 6.61 2.60 9.05
CA ILE A 141 7.70 3.27 9.76
C ILE A 141 7.22 4.65 10.18
N TYR A 142 7.14 4.87 11.48
CA TYR A 142 6.75 6.14 12.09
C TYR A 142 8.02 6.91 12.48
N LEU A 143 8.49 7.78 11.59
CA LEU A 143 9.76 8.48 11.73
C LEU A 143 9.84 9.28 13.04
N LYS A 144 8.85 10.14 13.31
CA LYS A 144 8.81 10.98 14.53
C LYS A 144 8.63 10.17 15.82
N ALA A 145 7.89 9.08 15.77
CA ALA A 145 7.68 8.21 16.93
C ALA A 145 8.83 7.23 17.15
N LYS A 146 9.77 7.12 16.20
CA LYS A 146 10.91 6.19 16.22
C LYS A 146 10.49 4.74 16.40
N THR A 147 9.40 4.32 15.74
CA THR A 147 8.85 2.97 15.82
C THR A 147 8.55 2.40 14.45
N VAL A 148 8.66 1.07 14.34
CA VAL A 148 8.31 0.30 13.15
C VAL A 148 7.24 -0.72 13.51
N LYS A 149 6.21 -0.82 12.68
CA LYS A 149 5.22 -1.89 12.73
C LYS A 149 5.37 -2.75 11.49
N GLN A 150 5.74 -4.01 11.69
CA GLN A 150 5.96 -4.98 10.64
C GLN A 150 4.76 -5.92 10.52
N TYR A 151 4.37 -6.22 9.29
CA TYR A 151 3.36 -7.21 8.93
C TYR A 151 4.06 -8.31 8.15
N VAL A 152 4.21 -9.47 8.77
CA VAL A 152 4.99 -10.60 8.24
C VAL A 152 4.08 -11.52 7.44
N PHE A 153 4.39 -11.68 6.18
CA PHE A 153 3.66 -12.53 5.24
C PHE A 153 4.51 -13.69 4.78
N ASP A 154 3.92 -14.89 4.78
CA ASP A 154 4.51 -16.09 4.16
C ASP A 154 3.58 -16.65 3.10
N ARG A 155 4.16 -17.27 2.06
CA ARG A 155 3.40 -17.99 1.04
C ARG A 155 3.18 -19.44 1.51
N ILE A 156 1.94 -19.77 1.87
CA ILE A 156 1.54 -21.08 2.36
C ILE A 156 0.62 -21.74 1.33
N ASN A 157 1.02 -22.91 0.83
CA ASN A 157 0.28 -23.62 -0.24
C ASN A 157 -0.03 -22.73 -1.46
N GLY A 158 0.91 -21.85 -1.84
CA GLY A 158 0.77 -20.92 -2.96
C GLY A 158 -0.02 -19.64 -2.66
N LEU A 159 -0.50 -19.44 -1.44
CA LEU A 159 -1.27 -18.28 -1.03
C LEU A 159 -0.48 -17.43 -0.03
N TRP A 160 -0.46 -16.12 -0.24
CA TRP A 160 0.09 -15.19 0.74
C TRP A 160 -0.79 -15.07 1.97
N MET A 161 -0.20 -15.26 3.15
CA MET A 161 -0.89 -15.24 4.44
C MET A 161 -0.16 -14.34 5.44
N LEU A 162 -0.86 -13.42 6.09
CA LEU A 162 -0.34 -12.68 7.23
C LEU A 162 -0.20 -13.62 8.43
N GLN A 163 1.02 -13.79 8.93
CA GLN A 163 1.37 -14.70 10.03
C GLN A 163 1.51 -13.98 11.36
N GLU A 164 2.07 -12.77 11.33
CA GLU A 164 2.49 -12.08 12.53
C GLU A 164 2.51 -10.56 12.32
N VAL A 165 2.31 -9.82 13.40
CA VAL A 165 2.54 -8.37 13.48
C VAL A 165 3.56 -8.09 14.57
N ILE A 166 4.64 -7.39 14.23
CA ILE A 166 5.72 -7.04 15.15
C ILE A 166 5.75 -5.53 15.32
N HIS A 167 5.89 -5.07 16.58
CA HIS A 167 6.15 -3.67 16.90
C HIS A 167 7.52 -3.58 17.53
N GLU A 168 8.40 -2.80 16.95
CA GLU A 168 9.77 -2.62 17.42
C GLU A 168 10.19 -1.14 17.43
N PRO A 169 11.20 -0.78 18.23
CA PRO A 169 11.88 0.50 18.09
C PRO A 169 12.54 0.61 16.72
N MET A 170 12.54 1.78 16.11
CA MET A 170 13.21 2.02 14.83
C MET A 170 14.72 1.71 14.89
N SER A 171 15.33 1.83 16.07
CA SER A 171 16.75 1.49 16.32
C SER A 171 17.08 0.00 16.17
N GLU A 172 16.07 -0.88 16.22
CA GLU A 172 16.22 -2.33 16.03
C GLU A 172 15.99 -2.75 14.57
N SER A 173 15.45 -1.85 13.73
CA SER A 173 15.26 -2.10 12.31
C SER A 173 16.60 -2.27 11.59
N HIS A 174 16.62 -3.16 10.59
CA HIS A 174 17.76 -3.30 9.68
C HIS A 174 18.16 -1.97 9.02
N ASN A 175 17.18 -1.10 8.77
CA ASN A 175 17.37 0.20 8.15
C ASN A 175 17.64 1.34 9.16
N ALA A 176 17.86 1.06 10.44
CA ALA A 176 17.91 2.05 11.52
C ALA A 176 18.79 3.26 11.21
N SER A 177 20.05 3.03 10.80
CA SER A 177 21.01 4.10 10.46
C SER A 177 20.51 5.00 9.32
N PHE A 178 19.92 4.39 8.27
CA PHE A 178 19.37 5.15 7.16
C PHE A 178 18.09 5.90 7.56
N LEU A 179 17.20 5.28 8.32
CA LEU A 179 15.94 5.88 8.75
C LEU A 179 16.18 7.09 9.68
N GLU A 180 17.17 7.01 10.54
CA GLU A 180 17.59 8.14 11.40
C GLU A 180 18.09 9.32 10.58
N PHE A 181 18.91 9.04 9.56
CA PHE A 181 19.35 10.04 8.58
C PHE A 181 18.16 10.59 7.76
N TYR A 182 17.30 9.71 7.24
CA TYR A 182 16.21 10.08 6.34
C TYR A 182 15.20 11.02 7.01
N GLU A 183 14.91 10.84 8.30
CA GLU A 183 14.01 11.73 9.04
C GLU A 183 14.44 13.20 8.95
N HIS A 184 15.74 13.45 9.12
CA HIS A 184 16.30 14.81 8.98
C HIS A 184 16.34 15.24 7.52
N PHE A 185 16.75 14.34 6.62
CA PHE A 185 16.83 14.62 5.18
C PHE A 185 15.45 14.99 4.60
N ALA A 186 14.38 14.34 5.02
CA ALA A 186 13.03 14.60 4.51
C ALA A 186 12.39 15.89 5.06
N SER A 187 12.95 16.53 6.08
CA SER A 187 12.30 17.65 6.79
C SER A 187 13.13 18.92 6.90
N ASP A 188 14.43 18.87 6.63
CA ASP A 188 15.37 19.99 6.83
C ASP A 188 16.15 20.28 5.53
N PRO A 189 15.81 21.36 4.79
CA PRO A 189 16.51 21.76 3.57
C PRO A 189 18.00 22.01 3.74
N ASP A 190 18.42 22.60 4.87
CA ASP A 190 19.84 22.84 5.15
C ASP A 190 20.59 21.54 5.39
N PHE A 191 19.91 20.55 6.02
CA PHE A 191 20.45 19.22 6.19
C PHE A 191 20.57 18.49 4.86
N GLN A 192 19.57 18.58 3.98
CA GLN A 192 19.62 18.03 2.63
C GLN A 192 20.86 18.51 1.89
N GLN A 193 21.05 19.83 1.79
CA GLN A 193 22.16 20.43 1.07
C GLN A 193 23.55 19.95 1.55
N LYS A 194 23.71 19.76 2.88
CA LYS A 194 24.95 19.26 3.50
C LYS A 194 25.19 17.77 3.28
N HIS A 195 24.16 17.03 2.88
CA HIS A 195 24.20 15.58 2.68
C HIS A 195 24.02 15.19 1.20
N LEU A 196 24.42 16.07 0.29
CA LEU A 196 24.57 15.75 -1.13
C LEU A 196 26.03 15.38 -1.42
N MET A 197 26.27 14.58 -2.45
CA MET A 197 27.57 14.52 -3.10
C MET A 197 27.87 15.87 -3.76
N GLU A 198 29.14 16.17 -4.02
CA GLU A 198 29.54 17.37 -4.77
C GLU A 198 28.84 17.45 -6.14
N SER A 199 28.52 16.27 -6.68
CA SER A 199 27.87 16.09 -7.97
C SER A 199 26.85 14.95 -7.83
N VAL A 200 25.56 15.29 -7.75
CA VAL A 200 24.46 14.33 -7.74
C VAL A 200 24.05 14.05 -9.19
N LYS A 201 24.13 12.78 -9.61
CA LYS A 201 23.66 12.38 -10.95
C LYS A 201 22.13 12.57 -11.01
N PHE A 202 21.66 13.29 -12.02
CA PHE A 202 20.24 13.45 -12.31
C PHE A 202 19.89 12.67 -13.57
N VAL A 203 18.77 11.94 -13.54
CA VAL A 203 18.15 11.29 -14.69
C VAL A 203 16.66 11.64 -14.65
N GLY A 204 16.17 12.23 -15.72
CA GLY A 204 14.76 12.62 -15.81
C GLY A 204 14.23 12.55 -17.23
N PRO A 205 12.93 12.83 -17.46
CA PRO A 205 12.36 12.85 -18.80
C PRO A 205 13.03 13.96 -19.62
N ASP A 206 13.25 13.69 -20.91
CA ASP A 206 13.72 14.68 -21.86
C ASP A 206 12.56 15.60 -22.26
N PRO A 207 12.65 16.93 -22.06
CA PRO A 207 11.58 17.85 -22.41
C PRO A 207 11.30 17.94 -23.92
N ASP A 208 12.25 17.52 -24.76
CA ASP A 208 12.14 17.56 -26.21
C ASP A 208 11.71 16.21 -26.82
N ASP A 209 11.73 15.11 -26.05
CA ASP A 209 11.35 13.77 -26.51
C ASP A 209 10.72 12.94 -25.38
N ASP A 210 9.41 12.75 -25.43
CA ASP A 210 8.61 12.01 -24.43
C ASP A 210 9.06 10.54 -24.21
N PHE A 211 9.88 9.99 -25.10
CA PHE A 211 10.36 8.59 -25.04
C PHE A 211 11.83 8.48 -24.62
N SER A 212 12.50 9.58 -24.38
CA SER A 212 13.90 9.61 -23.96
C SER A 212 14.09 10.17 -22.57
N GLN A 213 15.28 9.92 -22.01
CA GLN A 213 15.71 10.47 -20.73
C GLN A 213 16.92 11.36 -20.95
N MET A 214 16.95 12.47 -20.22
CA MET A 214 18.13 13.31 -20.14
C MET A 214 18.91 12.99 -18.87
N GLU A 215 20.23 13.09 -18.99
CA GLU A 215 21.13 13.01 -17.85
C GLU A 215 21.73 14.39 -17.55
N GLY A 216 21.85 14.69 -16.27
CA GLY A 216 22.44 15.94 -15.79
C GLY A 216 23.14 15.78 -14.46
N VAL A 217 23.59 16.89 -13.92
CA VAL A 217 24.24 16.97 -12.62
C VAL A 217 23.59 18.06 -11.81
N ILE A 218 23.21 17.73 -10.58
CA ILE A 218 22.73 18.68 -9.58
C ILE A 218 23.87 18.90 -8.57
N THR A 219 24.18 20.16 -8.30
CA THR A 219 25.18 20.54 -7.29
C THR A 219 24.48 21.05 -6.02
N PRO A 220 25.13 21.06 -4.85
CA PRO A 220 24.51 21.53 -3.62
C PRO A 220 23.96 22.96 -3.69
N ASP A 221 24.55 23.83 -4.47
CA ASP A 221 24.08 25.21 -4.67
C ASP A 221 22.85 25.34 -5.55
N THR A 222 22.58 24.35 -6.41
CA THR A 222 21.39 24.31 -7.28
C THR A 222 20.28 23.41 -6.73
N TRP A 223 20.54 22.65 -5.65
CA TRP A 223 19.64 21.64 -5.10
C TRP A 223 18.23 22.14 -4.81
N GLU A 224 18.09 23.34 -4.26
CA GLU A 224 16.79 23.91 -3.88
C GLU A 224 15.78 23.92 -5.04
N ALA A 225 16.27 24.10 -6.27
CA ALA A 225 15.42 24.10 -7.47
C ALA A 225 14.94 22.69 -7.89
N PHE A 226 15.57 21.64 -7.41
CA PHE A 226 15.30 20.24 -7.77
C PHE A 226 14.77 19.41 -6.60
N ALA A 227 14.89 19.92 -5.36
CA ALA A 227 14.53 19.19 -4.18
C ALA A 227 13.07 18.70 -4.21
N PRO A 228 12.82 17.38 -4.17
CA PRO A 228 11.47 16.84 -4.18
C PRO A 228 10.82 17.00 -2.82
N GLU A 229 9.49 17.05 -2.80
CA GLU A 229 8.73 16.91 -1.56
C GLU A 229 8.79 15.45 -1.09
N LEU A 230 9.28 15.23 0.13
CA LEU A 230 9.48 13.92 0.72
C LEU A 230 8.55 13.67 1.91
N PRO A 231 7.99 12.46 2.06
CA PRO A 231 7.18 12.11 3.22
C PRO A 231 8.05 12.10 4.49
N SER A 232 7.74 12.97 5.45
CA SER A 232 8.52 13.20 6.68
C SER A 232 7.87 12.67 7.97
N GLY A 233 6.63 12.17 7.89
CA GLY A 233 5.89 11.67 9.06
C GLY A 233 5.90 10.16 9.20
N MET A 234 5.46 9.50 8.17
CA MET A 234 5.33 8.04 8.10
C MET A 234 5.65 7.59 6.68
N ILE A 235 6.45 6.53 6.57
CA ILE A 235 6.75 5.87 5.31
C ILE A 235 6.41 4.38 5.39
N PHE A 236 6.17 3.78 4.24
CA PHE A 236 6.05 2.33 4.10
C PHE A 236 7.30 1.77 3.45
N ASN A 237 7.61 0.51 3.77
CA ASN A 237 8.63 -0.25 3.08
C ASN A 237 8.14 -1.68 2.89
N ILE A 238 8.59 -2.36 1.86
CA ILE A 238 8.37 -3.78 1.64
C ILE A 238 9.72 -4.46 1.54
N VAL A 239 9.96 -5.40 2.43
CA VAL A 239 11.13 -6.26 2.42
C VAL A 239 10.76 -7.56 1.74
N TYR A 240 11.48 -7.92 0.69
CA TYR A 240 11.24 -9.12 -0.12
C TYR A 240 12.27 -10.20 0.21
N GLY A 241 11.81 -11.39 0.65
CA GLY A 241 12.67 -12.50 1.04
C GLY A 241 13.35 -12.30 2.41
N ASP A 242 14.30 -13.19 2.72
CA ASP A 242 14.92 -13.29 4.04
C ASP A 242 16.24 -12.52 4.18
N SER A 243 16.86 -12.10 3.08
CA SER A 243 18.21 -11.55 3.12
C SER A 243 18.25 -10.05 2.88
N GLN A 244 18.51 -9.32 3.95
CA GLN A 244 18.92 -7.92 3.87
C GLN A 244 20.45 -7.87 4.04
N LYS A 245 21.15 -7.29 3.06
CA LYS A 245 22.59 -7.08 3.12
C LYS A 245 22.84 -5.59 3.25
N ASP A 246 23.57 -5.18 4.28
CA ASP A 246 24.06 -3.81 4.34
C ASP A 246 25.16 -3.62 3.29
N THR A 247 24.83 -2.95 2.20
CA THR A 247 25.75 -2.62 1.10
C THR A 247 26.41 -1.26 1.27
N GLY A 248 26.07 -0.52 2.33
CA GLY A 248 26.44 0.88 2.47
C GLY A 248 25.76 1.77 1.41
N ARG A 249 24.68 1.28 0.77
CA ARG A 249 23.88 2.00 -0.22
C ARG A 249 22.41 1.80 0.08
N LYS A 250 21.57 2.79 -0.19
CA LYS A 250 20.11 2.69 -0.13
C LYS A 250 19.51 3.37 -1.34
N ILE A 251 18.53 2.72 -1.96
CA ILE A 251 17.68 3.28 -2.99
C ILE A 251 16.33 3.50 -2.35
N PHE A 252 15.95 4.75 -2.15
CA PHE A 252 14.65 5.16 -1.68
C PHE A 252 13.77 5.45 -2.90
N VAL A 253 12.67 4.74 -3.01
CA VAL A 253 11.72 4.88 -4.09
C VAL A 253 10.43 5.45 -3.52
N LEU A 254 9.90 6.49 -4.18
CA LEU A 254 8.58 7.04 -3.92
C LEU A 254 7.71 6.79 -5.15
N ARG A 255 6.65 6.00 -4.98
CA ARG A 255 5.71 5.66 -6.06
C ARG A 255 4.33 6.19 -5.78
N GLY A 256 3.75 6.86 -6.77
CA GLY A 256 2.35 7.23 -6.76
C GLY A 256 1.42 6.03 -6.92
N ILE A 257 0.29 6.04 -6.20
CA ILE A 257 -0.67 4.93 -6.28
C ILE A 257 -1.51 5.01 -7.56
N ALA A 258 -1.81 6.22 -8.04
CA ALA A 258 -2.69 6.42 -9.20
C ALA A 258 -2.29 7.60 -10.10
N ASN A 259 -1.12 8.20 -9.90
CA ASN A 259 -0.72 9.45 -10.58
C ASN A 259 0.56 9.33 -11.42
N GLY A 260 1.11 8.12 -11.57
CA GLY A 260 2.32 7.88 -12.37
C GLY A 260 3.62 8.47 -11.79
N LEU A 261 3.58 9.01 -10.57
CA LEU A 261 4.79 9.50 -9.91
C LEU A 261 5.74 8.35 -9.64
N GLU A 262 6.98 8.49 -10.08
CA GLU A 262 8.10 7.64 -9.63
C GLU A 262 9.32 8.53 -9.39
N LEU A 263 9.88 8.46 -8.20
CA LEU A 263 11.09 9.16 -7.79
C LEU A 263 12.01 8.15 -7.13
N GLU A 264 13.24 8.06 -7.60
CA GLU A 264 14.29 7.24 -6.99
C GLU A 264 15.42 8.14 -6.48
N LEU A 265 15.77 7.98 -5.21
CA LEU A 265 16.90 8.64 -4.59
C LEU A 265 17.92 7.59 -4.15
N THR A 266 19.10 7.57 -4.75
CA THR A 266 20.19 6.67 -4.35
C THR A 266 21.10 7.37 -3.38
N PHE A 267 21.23 6.79 -2.19
CA PHE A 267 22.11 7.25 -1.13
C PHE A 267 23.30 6.31 -0.95
N LYS A 268 24.45 6.87 -0.62
CA LYS A 268 25.67 6.14 -0.29
C LYS A 268 26.13 6.51 1.11
N HIS A 269 26.52 5.51 1.90
CA HIS A 269 27.14 5.71 3.20
C HIS A 269 28.66 5.78 3.03
N GLU A 270 29.23 6.96 3.26
CA GLU A 270 30.64 7.23 3.06
C GLU A 270 31.19 8.13 4.17
N GLY A 271 32.32 7.74 4.76
CA GLY A 271 32.93 8.49 5.86
C GLY A 271 32.04 8.63 7.10
N GLY A 272 31.17 7.63 7.37
CA GLY A 272 30.24 7.64 8.49
C GLY A 272 28.98 8.50 8.27
N LYS A 273 28.72 8.93 7.04
CA LYS A 273 27.56 9.76 6.70
C LYS A 273 26.86 9.26 5.46
N TRP A 274 25.55 9.32 5.47
CA TRP A 274 24.72 9.12 4.28
C TRP A 274 24.74 10.38 3.41
N LYS A 275 24.90 10.21 2.10
CA LYS A 275 24.85 11.29 1.10
C LYS A 275 24.04 10.87 -0.11
N LEU A 276 23.28 11.79 -0.69
CA LEU A 276 22.58 11.59 -1.96
C LEU A 276 23.58 11.57 -3.11
N GLU A 277 23.57 10.50 -3.90
CA GLU A 277 24.47 10.26 -5.04
C GLU A 277 23.75 10.43 -6.39
N LYS A 278 22.47 10.00 -6.46
CA LYS A 278 21.69 10.00 -7.70
C LYS A 278 20.21 10.29 -7.41
N MET A 279 19.58 11.01 -8.32
CA MET A 279 18.13 11.23 -8.36
C MET A 279 17.61 10.86 -9.74
N THR A 280 16.53 10.07 -9.80
CA THR A 280 15.82 9.70 -11.03
C THR A 280 14.35 10.07 -10.87
N THR A 281 13.73 10.66 -11.89
CA THR A 281 12.31 11.09 -11.91
C THR A 281 11.63 10.64 -13.18
#